data_7199cf146371137ff262ff692ceef7dc
#
_entry.id   7199cf146371137ff262ff692ceef7dc
#
_cell.length_a   1.000
_cell.length_b   1.000
_cell.length_c   1.000
_cell.angle_alpha   90.00
_cell.angle_beta   90.00
_cell.angle_gamma   90.00
#
_symmetry.space_group_name_H-M   'P 1'
#
loop_
_entity.id
_entity.type
_entity.pdbx_description
1 polymer ?
#
loop_
_entity_poly.entity_id
_entity_poly.type
_entity_poly.pdbx_seq_one_letter_code
_entity_poly.pdbx_strand_id
1 'polypeptide(L)'
;MEEINGLMPEGNVEYTEDNIRHLDDMEHIRVRSGMYIGRLGDGTQNDDGIYVLLKEVMDNSIDEFKMGAGKRIEISIEENLRVSVRDYGRGIPQGKLIEAVSKLNTGGKYDSKAFKKSVGLNGVGIKAVNALSNRFEVRSYREGKVRIAIFEKGILQGDVTENSDEESGTYIFFEPDSTLFLNYSFQANFVEMLLR
;
A
#
# COMPACT_ATOMS: atom_id res chain seq x y z
N MET A 1 -45.61 19.40 -35.14
CA MET A 1 -45.66 19.24 -33.66
C MET A 1 -45.59 17.75 -33.42
N GLU A 2 -44.40 17.24 -33.26
CA GLU A 2 -44.18 15.82 -32.90
C GLU A 2 -43.70 15.81 -31.44
N GLU A 3 -44.46 15.11 -30.63
CA GLU A 3 -44.20 14.93 -29.21
C GLU A 3 -42.99 14.00 -29.00
N ILE A 4 -41.99 14.50 -28.27
CA ILE A 4 -40.89 13.67 -27.78
C ILE A 4 -41.40 13.00 -26.48
N ASN A 5 -41.98 11.82 -26.64
CA ASN A 5 -42.32 10.95 -25.52
C ASN A 5 -41.27 9.82 -25.44
N GLY A 6 -40.50 9.79 -24.40
CA GLY A 6 -39.53 8.72 -24.21
C GLY A 6 -38.57 8.91 -23.05
N LEU A 7 -38.97 9.56 -21.94
CA LEU A 7 -38.26 9.38 -20.69
C LEU A 7 -38.80 8.11 -20.02
N MET A 8 -37.97 7.05 -20.02
CA MET A 8 -38.15 5.92 -19.12
C MET A 8 -38.19 6.43 -17.68
N PRO A 9 -39.11 5.94 -16.83
CA PRO A 9 -39.06 6.30 -15.42
C PRO A 9 -37.77 5.73 -14.82
N GLU A 10 -36.88 6.63 -14.39
CA GLU A 10 -35.82 6.27 -13.47
C GLU A 10 -36.49 5.62 -12.26
N GLY A 11 -36.21 4.33 -12.04
CA GLY A 11 -36.67 3.64 -10.86
C GLY A 11 -36.22 4.45 -9.64
N ASN A 12 -37.15 4.95 -8.85
CA ASN A 12 -36.88 5.56 -7.56
C ASN A 12 -36.10 4.52 -6.74
N VAL A 13 -34.81 4.67 -6.67
CA VAL A 13 -33.98 3.92 -5.70
C VAL A 13 -34.34 4.52 -4.35
N GLU A 14 -35.19 3.81 -3.63
CA GLU A 14 -35.63 4.21 -2.29
C GLU A 14 -34.40 4.28 -1.38
N TYR A 15 -34.04 5.45 -0.88
CA TYR A 15 -32.94 5.64 0.03
C TYR A 15 -33.39 5.22 1.43
N THR A 16 -33.08 3.98 1.81
CA THR A 16 -33.44 3.37 3.09
C THR A 16 -32.21 3.21 3.99
N GLU A 17 -32.44 2.89 5.26
CA GLU A 17 -31.37 2.60 6.23
C GLU A 17 -30.46 1.46 5.75
N ASP A 18 -30.95 0.52 4.97
CA ASP A 18 -30.18 -0.59 4.39
C ASP A 18 -29.15 -0.12 3.34
N ASN A 19 -29.27 1.10 2.83
CA ASN A 19 -28.33 1.69 1.91
C ASN A 19 -27.12 2.32 2.62
N ILE A 20 -27.16 2.45 3.94
CA ILE A 20 -26.09 3.00 4.77
C ILE A 20 -25.18 1.86 5.22
N ARG A 21 -24.00 1.74 4.57
CA ARG A 21 -23.01 0.72 4.92
C ARG A 21 -21.78 1.37 5.55
N HIS A 22 -21.33 0.80 6.65
CA HIS A 22 -20.01 1.09 7.19
C HIS A 22 -18.98 0.20 6.47
N LEU A 23 -18.00 0.81 5.84
CA LEU A 23 -16.87 0.11 5.23
C LEU A 23 -15.72 0.07 6.23
N ASP A 24 -15.02 -1.06 6.33
CA ASP A 24 -13.75 -1.07 7.03
C ASP A 24 -12.67 -0.30 6.24
N ASP A 25 -11.53 -0.03 6.87
CA ASP A 25 -10.48 0.79 6.27
C ASP A 25 -9.99 0.22 4.93
N MET A 26 -9.81 -1.10 4.84
CA MET A 26 -9.31 -1.76 3.63
C MET A 26 -10.36 -1.75 2.51
N GLU A 27 -11.60 -2.06 2.84
CA GLU A 27 -12.72 -2.00 1.90
C GLU A 27 -12.93 -0.58 1.38
N HIS A 28 -12.85 0.43 2.25
CA HIS A 28 -12.95 1.84 1.84
C HIS A 28 -11.87 2.21 0.84
N ILE A 29 -10.61 1.82 1.08
CA ILE A 29 -9.50 2.09 0.15
C ILE A 29 -9.77 1.42 -1.20
N ARG A 30 -10.24 0.19 -1.22
CA ARG A 30 -10.52 -0.54 -2.47
C ARG A 30 -11.66 0.11 -3.27
N VAL A 31 -12.75 0.48 -2.62
CA VAL A 31 -13.93 1.10 -3.27
C VAL A 31 -13.61 2.53 -3.74
N ARG A 32 -12.74 3.24 -3.04
CA ARG A 32 -12.37 4.64 -3.30
C ARG A 32 -10.89 4.80 -3.64
N SER A 33 -10.30 3.84 -4.37
CA SER A 33 -8.87 3.81 -4.68
C SER A 33 -8.35 5.13 -5.27
N GLY A 34 -9.14 5.81 -6.10
CA GLY A 34 -8.78 7.09 -6.68
C GLY A 34 -8.50 8.21 -5.68
N MET A 35 -9.06 8.14 -4.46
CA MET A 35 -8.75 9.10 -3.38
C MET A 35 -7.35 8.91 -2.81
N TYR A 36 -6.77 7.73 -2.95
CA TYR A 36 -5.50 7.32 -2.33
C TYR A 36 -4.34 7.32 -3.31
N ILE A 37 -4.58 6.86 -4.53
CA ILE A 37 -3.53 6.63 -5.52
C ILE A 37 -3.79 7.33 -6.86
N GLY A 38 -4.88 8.10 -6.96
CA GLY A 38 -5.27 8.72 -8.22
C GLY A 38 -5.77 7.69 -9.23
N ARG A 39 -5.30 7.79 -10.47
CA ARG A 39 -5.70 6.90 -11.55
C ARG A 39 -5.12 5.49 -11.34
N LEU A 40 -5.91 4.44 -11.58
CA LEU A 40 -5.41 3.07 -11.54
C LEU A 40 -4.36 2.85 -12.64
N GLY A 41 -4.76 2.92 -13.90
CA GLY A 41 -3.89 2.76 -15.05
C GLY A 41 -3.36 1.33 -15.25
N ASP A 42 -2.54 1.17 -16.28
CA ASP A 42 -1.90 -0.10 -16.66
C ASP A 42 -0.35 -0.04 -16.63
N GLY A 43 0.21 1.06 -16.18
CA GLY A 43 1.66 1.29 -16.11
C GLY A 43 2.25 1.96 -17.35
N THR A 44 1.46 2.32 -18.33
CA THR A 44 1.94 3.02 -19.54
C THR A 44 2.18 4.52 -19.32
N GLN A 45 1.73 5.06 -18.18
CA GLN A 45 1.95 6.44 -17.79
C GLN A 45 2.65 6.51 -16.44
N ASN A 46 3.49 7.51 -16.25
CA ASN A 46 4.32 7.67 -15.04
C ASN A 46 3.51 8.04 -13.79
N ASP A 47 2.27 8.46 -13.93
CA ASP A 47 1.33 8.80 -12.86
C ASP A 47 0.28 7.70 -12.59
N ASP A 48 0.43 6.53 -13.22
CA ASP A 48 -0.43 5.38 -12.94
C ASP A 48 -0.24 4.87 -11.51
N GLY A 49 -1.34 4.41 -10.91
CA GLY A 49 -1.41 4.06 -9.51
C GLY A 49 -0.39 3.02 -9.05
N ILE A 50 0.06 2.10 -9.91
CA ILE A 50 1.11 1.14 -9.56
C ILE A 50 2.43 1.84 -9.17
N TYR A 51 2.76 2.99 -9.79
CA TYR A 51 3.95 3.76 -9.42
C TYR A 51 3.74 4.53 -8.12
N VAL A 52 2.51 4.94 -7.81
CA VAL A 52 2.17 5.51 -6.49
C VAL A 52 2.36 4.45 -5.41
N LEU A 53 1.91 3.20 -5.62
CA LEU A 53 2.15 2.09 -4.68
C LEU A 53 3.65 1.85 -4.46
N LEU A 54 4.44 1.78 -5.53
CA LEU A 54 5.90 1.63 -5.44
C LEU A 54 6.52 2.78 -4.64
N LYS A 55 6.15 4.02 -4.97
CA LYS A 55 6.65 5.22 -4.29
C LYS A 55 6.37 5.21 -2.79
N GLU A 56 5.16 4.81 -2.37
CA GLU A 56 4.80 4.76 -0.95
C GLU A 56 5.66 3.76 -0.15
N VAL A 57 5.99 2.62 -0.74
CA VAL A 57 6.89 1.65 -0.11
C VAL A 57 8.32 2.20 -0.03
N MET A 58 8.80 2.82 -1.11
CA MET A 58 10.13 3.44 -1.15
C MET A 58 10.26 4.59 -0.15
N ASP A 59 9.27 5.47 -0.08
CA ASP A 59 9.27 6.61 0.83
C ASP A 59 9.38 6.17 2.30
N ASN A 60 8.76 5.05 2.68
CA ASN A 60 8.89 4.50 4.02
C ASN A 60 10.32 4.05 4.32
N SER A 61 11.00 3.41 3.36
CA SER A 61 12.39 2.99 3.49
C SER A 61 13.35 4.21 3.51
N ILE A 62 13.06 5.22 2.70
CA ILE A 62 13.81 6.50 2.67
C ILE A 62 13.65 7.25 4.01
N ASP A 63 12.47 7.22 4.61
CA ASP A 63 12.25 7.84 5.91
C ASP A 63 13.13 7.21 7.01
N GLU A 64 13.30 5.89 7.02
CA GLU A 64 14.24 5.20 7.92
C GLU A 64 15.69 5.67 7.68
N PHE A 65 16.09 5.78 6.41
CA PHE A 65 17.41 6.29 6.04
C PHE A 65 17.61 7.74 6.52
N LYS A 66 16.63 8.62 6.32
CA LYS A 66 16.68 10.03 6.79
C LYS A 66 16.75 10.16 8.30
N MET A 67 16.22 9.18 9.03
CA MET A 67 16.32 9.09 10.50
C MET A 67 17.70 8.57 10.95
N GLY A 68 18.62 8.30 10.04
CA GLY A 68 19.95 7.79 10.32
C GLY A 68 19.98 6.27 10.56
N ALA A 69 18.89 5.56 10.26
CA ALA A 69 18.80 4.12 10.39
C ALA A 69 18.92 3.45 9.02
N GLY A 70 19.87 2.52 8.91
CA GLY A 70 20.17 1.84 7.66
C GLY A 70 21.00 2.66 6.67
N LYS A 71 21.60 1.97 5.70
CA LYS A 71 22.45 2.59 4.66
C LYS A 71 22.14 2.04 3.27
N ARG A 72 21.24 1.09 3.16
CA ARG A 72 20.95 0.36 1.92
C ARG A 72 19.46 0.13 1.81
N ILE A 73 18.93 0.28 0.60
CA ILE A 73 17.59 -0.11 0.21
C ILE A 73 17.74 -0.97 -1.04
N GLU A 74 17.17 -2.15 -1.04
CA GLU A 74 17.16 -3.08 -2.16
C GLU A 74 15.74 -3.13 -2.74
N ILE A 75 15.65 -2.96 -4.06
CA ILE A 75 14.39 -2.98 -4.79
C ILE A 75 14.51 -4.01 -5.88
N SER A 76 13.56 -4.92 -5.96
CA SER A 76 13.44 -5.90 -7.03
C SER A 76 12.06 -5.84 -7.67
N ILE A 77 12.02 -5.93 -8.98
CA ILE A 77 10.77 -6.04 -9.76
C ILE A 77 10.86 -7.30 -10.60
N GLU A 78 10.02 -8.26 -10.29
CA GLU A 78 9.98 -9.55 -10.95
C GLU A 78 8.89 -9.56 -12.03
N GLU A 79 9.24 -10.05 -13.23
CA GLU A 79 8.33 -10.18 -14.37
C GLU A 79 7.57 -8.87 -14.71
N ASN A 80 8.06 -7.71 -14.27
CA ASN A 80 7.39 -6.41 -14.34
C ASN A 80 6.01 -6.35 -13.63
N LEU A 81 5.75 -7.26 -12.71
CA LEU A 81 4.45 -7.42 -12.05
C LEU A 81 4.53 -7.39 -10.52
N ARG A 82 5.63 -7.85 -9.95
CA ARG A 82 5.80 -8.03 -8.50
C ARG A 82 6.96 -7.20 -8.01
N VAL A 83 6.77 -6.55 -6.90
CA VAL A 83 7.77 -5.66 -6.30
C VAL A 83 8.18 -6.17 -4.93
N SER A 84 9.46 -6.15 -4.64
CA SER A 84 9.96 -6.25 -3.27
C SER A 84 10.89 -5.10 -2.95
N VAL A 85 10.79 -4.61 -1.72
CA VAL A 85 11.65 -3.55 -1.17
C VAL A 85 12.14 -4.00 0.20
N ARG A 86 13.45 -4.02 0.40
CA ARG A 86 14.12 -4.34 1.66
C ARG A 86 14.91 -3.14 2.13
N ASP A 87 14.58 -2.59 3.29
CA ASP A 87 15.45 -1.65 4.00
C ASP A 87 16.18 -2.35 5.15
N TYR A 88 17.21 -1.70 5.63
CA TYR A 88 18.04 -2.15 6.75
C TYR A 88 17.98 -1.13 7.89
N GLY A 89 16.78 -0.57 8.09
CA GLY A 89 16.46 0.37 9.16
C GLY A 89 16.16 -0.32 10.49
N ARG A 90 15.34 0.34 11.31
CA ARG A 90 14.98 -0.16 12.65
C ARG A 90 13.97 -1.31 12.64
N GLY A 91 13.28 -1.50 11.53
CA GLY A 91 12.12 -2.38 11.42
C GLY A 91 10.87 -1.81 12.12
N ILE A 92 9.70 -2.25 11.70
CA ILE A 92 8.43 -1.89 12.33
C ILE A 92 8.33 -2.60 13.69
N PRO A 93 7.90 -1.92 14.78
CA PRO A 93 7.66 -2.60 16.05
C PRO A 93 6.74 -3.81 15.88
N GLN A 94 7.25 -5.01 16.22
CA GLN A 94 6.58 -6.27 15.86
C GLN A 94 5.18 -6.40 16.48
N GLY A 95 4.97 -5.89 17.70
CA GLY A 95 3.65 -5.86 18.34
C GLY A 95 2.61 -5.00 17.63
N LYS A 96 3.04 -4.11 16.72
CA LYS A 96 2.17 -3.20 15.95
C LYS A 96 2.21 -3.44 14.45
N LEU A 97 2.88 -4.50 13.99
CA LEU A 97 3.10 -4.76 12.57
C LEU A 97 1.79 -4.77 11.75
N ILE A 98 0.82 -5.56 12.18
CA ILE A 98 -0.47 -5.69 11.49
C ILE A 98 -1.21 -4.36 11.46
N GLU A 99 -1.34 -3.69 12.60
CA GLU A 99 -2.01 -2.39 12.67
C GLU A 99 -1.33 -1.34 11.78
N ALA A 100 0.00 -1.32 11.77
CA ALA A 100 0.78 -0.36 10.99
C ALA A 100 0.52 -0.46 9.48
N VAL A 101 0.18 -1.64 8.96
CA VAL A 101 -0.04 -1.87 7.53
C VAL A 101 -1.50 -2.08 7.13
N SER A 102 -2.45 -2.12 8.10
CA SER A 102 -3.84 -2.43 7.82
C SER A 102 -4.88 -1.48 8.41
N LYS A 103 -4.51 -0.61 9.36
CA LYS A 103 -5.46 0.33 9.97
C LYS A 103 -5.10 1.77 9.64
N LEU A 104 -6.07 2.55 9.16
CA LEU A 104 -5.92 3.99 8.97
C LEU A 104 -5.66 4.67 10.32
N ASN A 105 -5.05 5.86 10.25
CA ASN A 105 -4.70 6.65 11.43
C ASN A 105 -3.80 5.93 12.45
N THR A 106 -3.09 4.90 12.04
CA THR A 106 -2.05 4.23 12.82
C THR A 106 -0.69 4.41 12.15
N GLY A 107 0.32 4.71 12.94
CA GLY A 107 1.70 4.83 12.44
C GLY A 107 2.57 5.67 13.36
N GLY A 108 3.87 5.39 13.38
CA GLY A 108 4.84 6.14 14.19
C GLY A 108 5.03 7.60 13.76
N LYS A 109 4.59 7.95 12.55
CA LYS A 109 4.73 9.29 11.97
C LYS A 109 3.86 10.37 12.65
N TYR A 110 2.87 9.97 13.44
CA TYR A 110 2.09 10.89 14.28
C TYR A 110 2.85 11.36 15.54
N ASP A 111 3.92 10.67 15.94
CA ASP A 111 4.79 11.12 17.01
C ASP A 111 5.92 12.00 16.45
N SER A 112 5.81 13.31 16.63
CA SER A 112 6.78 14.30 16.16
C SER A 112 8.19 14.11 16.77
N LYS A 113 8.31 13.37 17.88
CA LYS A 113 9.59 13.03 18.47
C LYS A 113 10.26 11.84 17.77
N ALA A 114 9.46 10.91 17.25
CA ALA A 114 9.95 9.72 16.55
C ALA A 114 10.27 9.99 15.06
N PHE A 115 9.57 10.96 14.44
CA PHE A 115 9.73 11.29 13.03
C PHE A 115 9.77 12.81 12.80
N LYS A 116 10.94 13.40 12.94
CA LYS A 116 11.15 14.85 12.73
C LYS A 116 11.08 15.30 11.27
N LYS A 117 11.26 14.40 10.29
CA LYS A 117 11.27 14.68 8.85
C LYS A 117 10.76 13.45 8.09
N SER A 118 9.45 13.31 7.93
CA SER A 118 8.86 12.24 7.12
C SER A 118 8.49 12.76 5.73
N VAL A 119 8.69 11.94 4.70
CA VAL A 119 8.23 12.20 3.32
C VAL A 119 6.74 11.89 3.20
N GLY A 120 6.26 10.84 3.87
CA GLY A 120 4.84 10.46 3.90
C GLY A 120 4.11 11.06 5.08
N LEU A 121 3.22 12.03 4.84
CA LEU A 121 2.56 12.81 5.90
C LEU A 121 1.33 12.12 6.51
N ASN A 122 0.65 11.23 5.79
CA ASN A 122 -0.71 10.82 6.16
C ASN A 122 -0.83 9.41 6.75
N GLY A 123 0.27 8.63 6.82
CA GLY A 123 0.24 7.26 7.38
C GLY A 123 -0.70 6.29 6.64
N VAL A 124 -1.12 6.64 5.42
CA VAL A 124 -2.10 5.90 4.62
C VAL A 124 -1.44 5.05 3.54
N GLY A 125 -0.29 5.49 3.01
CA GLY A 125 0.31 4.92 1.82
C GLY A 125 0.50 3.41 1.85
N ILE A 126 1.15 2.88 2.89
CA ILE A 126 1.36 1.42 3.01
C ILE A 126 0.05 0.63 3.12
N LYS A 127 -1.01 1.23 3.67
CA LYS A 127 -2.34 0.62 3.76
C LYS A 127 -2.99 0.55 2.38
N ALA A 128 -2.77 1.55 1.54
CA ALA A 128 -3.22 1.52 0.15
C ALA A 128 -2.49 0.44 -0.63
N VAL A 129 -1.17 0.27 -0.44
CA VAL A 129 -0.42 -0.84 -1.04
C VAL A 129 -1.02 -2.19 -0.64
N ASN A 130 -1.26 -2.40 0.66
CA ASN A 130 -1.87 -3.63 1.18
C ASN A 130 -3.27 -3.86 0.58
N ALA A 131 -4.16 -2.88 0.70
CA ALA A 131 -5.56 -3.01 0.25
C ALA A 131 -5.69 -3.25 -1.26
N LEU A 132 -4.79 -2.67 -2.08
CA LEU A 132 -4.85 -2.71 -3.54
C LEU A 132 -3.94 -3.79 -4.16
N SER A 133 -3.41 -4.69 -3.35
CA SER A 133 -2.57 -5.80 -3.80
C SER A 133 -3.30 -7.14 -3.70
N ASN A 134 -3.13 -7.97 -4.72
CA ASN A 134 -3.56 -9.36 -4.70
C ASN A 134 -2.79 -10.14 -3.63
N ARG A 135 -1.50 -9.86 -3.49
CA ARG A 135 -0.66 -10.34 -2.39
C ARG A 135 0.18 -9.21 -1.83
N PHE A 136 0.15 -9.06 -0.53
CA PHE A 136 1.01 -8.15 0.22
C PHE A 136 1.65 -8.93 1.36
N GLU A 137 2.96 -8.80 1.51
CA GLU A 137 3.71 -9.43 2.58
C GLU A 137 4.62 -8.41 3.24
N VAL A 138 4.58 -8.35 4.55
CA VAL A 138 5.49 -7.52 5.34
C VAL A 138 6.27 -8.39 6.30
N ARG A 139 7.58 -8.16 6.35
CA ARG A 139 8.47 -8.77 7.35
C ARG A 139 9.17 -7.67 8.13
N SER A 140 9.13 -7.76 9.44
CA SER A 140 9.88 -6.89 10.33
C SER A 140 10.94 -7.68 11.09
N TYR A 141 12.19 -7.33 10.85
CA TYR A 141 13.38 -7.93 11.47
C TYR A 141 13.83 -7.03 12.62
N ARG A 142 13.72 -7.54 13.86
CA ARG A 142 14.13 -6.82 15.08
C ARG A 142 14.52 -7.80 16.17
N GLU A 143 15.59 -7.46 16.91
CA GLU A 143 15.93 -8.14 18.16
C GLU A 143 16.08 -9.68 18.02
N GLY A 144 16.71 -10.11 16.92
CA GLY A 144 16.94 -11.54 16.65
C GLY A 144 15.67 -12.32 16.23
N LYS A 145 14.62 -11.61 15.84
CA LYS A 145 13.36 -12.21 15.37
C LYS A 145 12.88 -11.57 14.09
N VAL A 146 12.08 -12.31 13.34
CA VAL A 146 11.27 -11.80 12.24
C VAL A 146 9.80 -12.06 12.52
N ARG A 147 8.96 -11.06 12.36
CA ARG A 147 7.50 -11.23 12.27
C ARG A 147 7.09 -11.03 10.82
N ILE A 148 6.34 -11.98 10.30
CA ILE A 148 5.88 -12.04 8.91
C ILE A 148 4.36 -11.99 8.92
N ALA A 149 3.77 -11.04 8.20
CA ALA A 149 2.33 -10.98 7.99
C ALA A 149 2.03 -10.95 6.48
N ILE A 150 1.08 -11.78 6.07
CA ILE A 150 0.67 -11.94 4.68
C ILE A 150 -0.81 -11.54 4.56
N PHE A 151 -1.10 -10.74 3.54
CA PHE A 151 -2.45 -10.25 3.26
C PHE A 151 -2.81 -10.55 1.80
N GLU A 152 -4.09 -10.71 1.56
CA GLU A 152 -4.70 -10.70 0.24
C GLU A 152 -5.79 -9.63 0.22
N LYS A 153 -5.60 -8.62 -0.65
CA LYS A 153 -6.57 -7.51 -0.81
C LYS A 153 -6.94 -6.81 0.52
N GLY A 154 -5.92 -6.65 1.38
CA GLY A 154 -6.08 -6.04 2.71
C GLY A 154 -6.54 -7.00 3.81
N ILE A 155 -6.88 -8.25 3.49
CA ILE A 155 -7.34 -9.26 4.45
C ILE A 155 -6.17 -10.12 4.91
N LEU A 156 -5.94 -10.18 6.22
CA LEU A 156 -4.86 -10.98 6.83
C LEU A 156 -5.07 -12.48 6.55
N GLN A 157 -4.07 -13.12 5.96
CA GLN A 157 -4.04 -14.54 5.63
C GLN A 157 -3.12 -15.33 6.56
N GLY A 158 -2.06 -14.72 7.04
CA GLY A 158 -1.07 -15.39 7.89
C GLY A 158 -0.27 -14.39 8.71
N ASP A 159 0.12 -14.81 9.92
CA ASP A 159 0.93 -14.06 10.86
C ASP A 159 1.79 -15.06 11.67
N VAL A 160 3.11 -14.93 11.55
CA VAL A 160 4.05 -15.80 12.23
C VAL A 160 5.25 -15.01 12.74
N THR A 161 5.80 -15.44 13.87
CA THR A 161 7.04 -14.88 14.43
C THR A 161 8.05 -16.01 14.63
N GLU A 162 9.27 -15.79 14.12
CA GLU A 162 10.35 -16.76 14.14
C GLU A 162 11.65 -16.11 14.61
N ASN A 163 12.63 -16.93 15.02
CA ASN A 163 13.99 -16.44 15.24
C ASN A 163 14.64 -16.10 13.88
N SER A 164 15.48 -15.10 13.86
CA SER A 164 16.18 -14.67 12.64
C SER A 164 17.50 -14.03 12.98
N ASP A 165 18.54 -14.44 12.24
CA ASP A 165 19.88 -13.83 12.31
C ASP A 165 20.05 -12.69 11.26
N GLU A 166 19.00 -12.37 10.52
CA GLU A 166 19.00 -11.30 9.54
C GLU A 166 19.16 -9.93 10.19
N GLU A 167 19.81 -9.01 9.48
CA GLU A 167 19.91 -7.60 9.90
C GLU A 167 18.54 -6.99 10.11
N SER A 168 18.41 -6.13 11.11
CA SER A 168 17.18 -5.37 11.37
C SER A 168 16.72 -4.60 10.14
N GLY A 169 15.42 -4.36 10.06
CA GLY A 169 14.80 -3.58 8.97
C GLY A 169 13.45 -4.15 8.56
N THR A 170 12.95 -3.65 7.44
CA THR A 170 11.65 -4.03 6.90
C THR A 170 11.78 -4.60 5.50
N TYR A 171 11.06 -5.66 5.21
CA TYR A 171 10.85 -6.19 3.86
C TYR A 171 9.38 -6.07 3.51
N ILE A 172 9.10 -5.52 2.35
CA ILE A 172 7.76 -5.44 1.76
C ILE A 172 7.79 -6.15 0.42
N PHE A 173 6.84 -7.02 0.19
CA PHE A 173 6.52 -7.57 -1.11
C PHE A 173 5.07 -7.22 -1.44
N PHE A 174 4.82 -6.83 -2.68
CA PHE A 174 3.45 -6.64 -3.15
C PHE A 174 3.30 -6.96 -4.63
N GLU A 175 2.14 -7.49 -4.96
CA GLU A 175 1.65 -7.75 -6.31
C GLU A 175 0.32 -7.00 -6.46
N PRO A 176 0.26 -5.90 -7.23
CA PRO A 176 -0.98 -5.16 -7.47
C PRO A 176 -2.14 -6.07 -7.92
N ASP A 177 -3.34 -5.77 -7.47
CA ASP A 177 -4.53 -6.55 -7.81
C ASP A 177 -4.89 -6.39 -9.30
N SER A 178 -4.69 -7.43 -10.09
CA SER A 178 -4.97 -7.44 -11.53
C SER A 178 -6.45 -7.27 -11.89
N THR A 179 -7.35 -7.38 -10.92
CA THR A 179 -8.77 -7.06 -11.13
C THR A 179 -9.07 -5.56 -11.06
N LEU A 180 -8.15 -4.78 -10.48
CA LEU A 180 -8.20 -3.32 -10.43
C LEU A 180 -7.25 -2.71 -11.46
N PHE A 181 -6.00 -3.17 -11.49
CA PHE A 181 -4.97 -2.73 -12.43
C PHE A 181 -4.95 -3.67 -13.64
N LEU A 182 -5.84 -3.43 -14.59
CA LEU A 182 -6.00 -4.33 -15.75
C LEU A 182 -4.77 -4.31 -16.64
N ASN A 183 -4.20 -5.48 -16.92
CA ASN A 183 -3.05 -5.66 -17.80
C ASN A 183 -1.84 -4.80 -17.46
N TYR A 184 -1.64 -4.48 -16.17
CA TYR A 184 -0.56 -3.61 -15.73
C TYR A 184 0.82 -4.25 -15.95
N SER A 185 1.80 -3.39 -16.14
CA SER A 185 3.22 -3.76 -16.20
C SER A 185 4.08 -2.57 -15.78
N PHE A 186 5.02 -2.79 -14.87
CA PHE A 186 6.00 -1.77 -14.49
C PHE A 186 6.98 -1.54 -15.65
N GLN A 187 7.12 -0.29 -16.07
CA GLN A 187 8.07 0.11 -17.11
C GLN A 187 9.39 0.56 -16.44
N ALA A 188 10.52 0.00 -16.89
CA ALA A 188 11.83 0.26 -16.29
C ALA A 188 12.18 1.76 -16.25
N ASN A 189 11.88 2.51 -17.31
CA ASN A 189 12.15 3.94 -17.39
C ASN A 189 11.38 4.75 -16.31
N PHE A 190 10.14 4.40 -16.00
CA PHE A 190 9.37 5.09 -14.96
C PHE A 190 9.82 4.69 -13.56
N VAL A 191 10.21 3.43 -13.37
CA VAL A 191 10.83 2.98 -12.11
C VAL A 191 12.14 3.73 -11.86
N GLU A 192 13.02 3.83 -12.88
CA GLU A 192 14.28 4.60 -12.78
C GLU A 192 14.05 6.08 -12.43
N MET A 193 12.98 6.69 -12.96
CA MET A 193 12.63 8.07 -12.61
C MET A 193 12.27 8.24 -11.12
N LEU A 194 11.67 7.23 -10.50
CA LEU A 194 11.35 7.26 -9.06
C LEU A 194 12.58 7.08 -8.17
N LEU A 195 13.67 6.50 -8.71
CA LEU A 195 14.91 6.24 -7.98
C LEU A 195 15.90 7.41 -8.00
N ARG A 196 15.62 8.49 -8.74
CA ARG A 196 16.45 9.69 -8.88
C ARG A 196 16.00 10.80 -7.93
#